data_bae37bbad2c3f420958fa21117117b73
#
_entry.id   bae37bbad2c3f420958fa21117117b73
#
_cell.length_a   1.000
_cell.length_b   1.000
_cell.length_c   1.000
_cell.angle_alpha   90.00
_cell.angle_beta   90.00
_cell.angle_gamma   90.00
#
_symmetry.space_group_name_H-M   'P 1'
#
loop_
_entity.id
_entity.type
_entity.pdbx_description
1 polymer ?
#
loop_
_entity_poly.entity_id
_entity_poly.type
_entity_poly.pdbx_seq_one_letter_code
_entity_poly.pdbx_strand_id
1 'polypeptide(L)'
;MNFQHIHHVAILASDYKKTKEFYVEKLGFEVIRENYREDREDYKIDLQLGDSELEVFVVKNAPARPNYPEALGLRHLAFTVEDIEDTVKRLNEKGIETEPIRWDTYTNKSKQKKVAK
;
A
#
# COMPACT_ATOMS: atom_id res chain seq x y z
N MET A 1 -0.75 -1.57 28.61
CA MET A 1 -1.66 -1.34 27.48
C MET A 1 -1.37 -2.37 26.40
N ASN A 2 -2.38 -2.76 25.65
CA ASN A 2 -2.25 -3.88 24.71
C ASN A 2 -2.82 -3.50 23.34
N PHE A 3 -1.94 -3.15 22.42
CA PHE A 3 -2.32 -2.89 21.03
C PHE A 3 -2.43 -4.24 20.31
N GLN A 4 -3.59 -4.52 19.71
CA GLN A 4 -3.90 -5.84 19.17
C GLN A 4 -3.46 -6.03 17.72
N HIS A 5 -3.72 -5.06 16.87
CA HIS A 5 -3.40 -5.13 15.44
C HIS A 5 -3.49 -3.75 14.81
N ILE A 6 -3.05 -3.64 13.57
CA ILE A 6 -3.21 -2.41 12.80
C ILE A 6 -4.63 -2.37 12.25
N HIS A 7 -5.41 -1.36 12.62
CA HIS A 7 -6.77 -1.19 12.12
C HIS A 7 -6.77 -0.63 10.69
N HIS A 8 -6.03 0.44 10.48
CA HIS A 8 -5.91 1.04 9.15
C HIS A 8 -4.61 1.81 9.02
N VAL A 9 -4.22 2.04 7.77
CA VAL A 9 -3.11 2.92 7.39
C VAL A 9 -3.68 3.94 6.42
N ALA A 10 -3.30 5.19 6.56
CA ALA A 10 -3.76 6.26 5.68
C ALA A 10 -2.60 6.78 4.83
N ILE A 11 -2.84 6.95 3.55
CA ILE A 11 -1.88 7.51 2.61
C ILE A 11 -2.51 8.67 1.83
N LEU A 12 -1.67 9.56 1.33
CA LEU A 12 -2.10 10.66 0.50
C LEU A 12 -1.74 10.39 -0.96
N ALA A 13 -2.65 10.73 -1.85
CA ALA A 13 -2.45 10.64 -3.29
C ALA A 13 -2.93 11.95 -3.94
N SER A 14 -2.54 12.20 -5.17
CA SER A 14 -2.83 13.46 -5.84
C SER A 14 -3.77 13.35 -7.03
N ASP A 15 -4.03 12.14 -7.52
CA ASP A 15 -4.80 11.92 -8.75
C ASP A 15 -5.82 10.81 -8.52
N TYR A 16 -7.10 11.17 -8.55
CA TYR A 16 -8.20 10.24 -8.30
C TYR A 16 -8.22 9.08 -9.31
N LYS A 17 -8.15 9.39 -10.60
CA LYS A 17 -8.25 8.37 -11.64
C LYS A 17 -7.08 7.39 -11.60
N LYS A 18 -5.87 7.90 -11.45
CA LYS A 18 -4.67 7.06 -11.33
C LYS A 18 -4.69 6.21 -10.07
N THR A 19 -5.18 6.77 -8.96
CA THR A 19 -5.31 6.06 -7.70
C THR A 19 -6.26 4.87 -7.83
N LYS A 20 -7.43 5.08 -8.41
CA LYS A 20 -8.40 4.00 -8.64
C LYS A 20 -7.86 2.95 -9.59
N GLU A 21 -7.22 3.37 -10.67
CA GLU A 21 -6.61 2.45 -11.62
C GLU A 21 -5.55 1.58 -10.96
N PHE A 22 -4.66 2.18 -10.15
CA PHE A 22 -3.58 1.44 -9.52
C PHE A 22 -4.09 0.48 -8.45
N TYR A 23 -4.80 1.00 -7.45
CA TYR A 23 -5.19 0.18 -6.29
C TYR A 23 -6.35 -0.75 -6.57
N VAL A 24 -7.35 -0.30 -7.29
CA VAL A 24 -8.56 -1.10 -7.53
C VAL A 24 -8.43 -1.97 -8.77
N GLU A 25 -8.08 -1.39 -9.91
CA GLU A 25 -8.04 -2.15 -11.17
C GLU A 25 -6.80 -3.03 -11.28
N LYS A 26 -5.62 -2.52 -10.95
CA LYS A 26 -4.37 -3.28 -11.09
C LYS A 26 -4.07 -4.16 -9.90
N LEU A 27 -4.13 -3.64 -8.69
CA LEU A 27 -3.84 -4.42 -7.49
C LEU A 27 -5.03 -5.24 -7.00
N GLY A 28 -6.25 -4.86 -7.40
CA GLY A 28 -7.44 -5.64 -7.07
C GLY A 28 -7.99 -5.43 -5.67
N PHE A 29 -7.66 -4.31 -5.00
CA PHE A 29 -8.26 -4.01 -3.71
C PHE A 29 -9.74 -3.70 -3.86
N GLU A 30 -10.53 -4.21 -2.93
CA GLU A 30 -11.97 -3.95 -2.89
C GLU A 30 -12.25 -2.61 -2.21
N VAL A 31 -13.09 -1.79 -2.82
CA VAL A 31 -13.52 -0.52 -2.21
C VAL A 31 -14.62 -0.82 -1.19
N ILE A 32 -14.38 -0.43 0.06
CA ILE A 32 -15.36 -0.58 1.14
C ILE A 32 -16.28 0.63 1.18
N ARG A 33 -15.71 1.83 1.12
CA ARG A 33 -16.40 3.11 1.17
C ARG A 33 -15.65 4.12 0.33
N GLU A 34 -16.38 5.07 -0.21
CA GLU A 34 -15.78 6.18 -0.94
C GLU A 34 -16.61 7.43 -0.69
N ASN A 35 -15.97 8.51 -0.27
CA ASN A 35 -16.63 9.76 0.05
C ASN A 35 -15.86 10.95 -0.51
N TYR A 36 -16.59 11.92 -1.07
CA TYR A 36 -16.04 13.22 -1.35
C TYR A 36 -16.31 14.13 -0.16
N ARG A 37 -15.29 14.78 0.37
CA ARG A 37 -15.41 15.68 1.52
C ARG A 37 -15.36 17.12 1.04
N GLU A 38 -16.52 17.77 0.99
CA GLU A 38 -16.64 19.13 0.46
C GLU A 38 -15.83 20.18 1.25
N ASP A 39 -15.79 20.05 2.57
CA ASP A 39 -15.08 20.97 3.43
C ASP A 39 -13.56 20.93 3.22
N ARG A 40 -13.04 19.83 2.74
CA ARG A 40 -11.60 19.65 2.45
C ARG A 40 -11.30 19.54 0.96
N GLU A 41 -12.33 19.48 0.14
CA GLU A 41 -12.22 19.32 -1.31
C GLU A 41 -11.34 18.12 -1.69
N ASP A 42 -11.51 16.99 -0.97
CA ASP A 42 -10.77 15.78 -1.24
C ASP A 42 -11.67 14.55 -1.28
N TYR A 43 -11.13 13.46 -1.83
CA TYR A 43 -11.77 12.15 -1.79
C TYR A 43 -11.13 11.30 -0.71
N LYS A 44 -11.94 10.49 -0.04
CA LYS A 44 -11.47 9.47 0.89
C LYS A 44 -11.96 8.12 0.36
N ILE A 45 -11.03 7.26 0.01
CA ILE A 45 -11.32 5.93 -0.55
C ILE A 45 -10.81 4.89 0.45
N ASP A 46 -11.72 4.11 1.02
CA ASP A 46 -11.36 3.07 1.98
C ASP A 46 -11.32 1.73 1.27
N LEU A 47 -10.18 1.07 1.34
CA LEU A 47 -9.91 -0.20 0.68
C LEU A 47 -9.74 -1.33 1.71
N GLN A 48 -10.22 -2.52 1.37
CA GLN A 48 -10.04 -3.70 2.21
C GLN A 48 -8.64 -4.27 2.05
N LEU A 49 -7.97 -4.55 3.14
CA LEU A 49 -6.64 -5.14 3.19
C LEU A 49 -6.63 -6.21 4.28
N GLY A 50 -7.05 -7.45 3.92
CA GLY A 50 -7.19 -8.51 4.91
C GLY A 50 -8.14 -8.06 6.03
N ASP A 51 -7.68 -8.11 7.28
CA ASP A 51 -8.43 -7.65 8.45
C ASP A 51 -8.23 -6.15 8.74
N SER A 52 -7.46 -5.48 7.90
CA SER A 52 -7.16 -4.06 8.05
C SER A 52 -7.77 -3.26 6.89
N GLU A 53 -7.63 -1.95 6.94
CA GLU A 53 -8.08 -1.07 5.87
C GLU A 53 -6.93 -0.16 5.41
N LEU A 54 -6.95 0.17 4.14
CA LEU A 54 -6.07 1.19 3.58
C LEU A 54 -6.95 2.37 3.17
N GLU A 55 -6.73 3.51 3.83
CA GLU A 55 -7.47 4.73 3.53
C GLU A 55 -6.63 5.59 2.60
N VAL A 56 -7.13 5.85 1.40
CA VAL A 56 -6.44 6.70 0.44
C VAL A 56 -7.18 8.03 0.36
N PHE A 57 -6.48 9.11 0.73
CA PHE A 57 -6.99 10.47 0.60
C PHE A 57 -6.41 11.09 -0.65
N VAL A 58 -7.27 11.43 -1.60
CA VAL A 58 -6.84 12.12 -2.83
C VAL A 58 -7.00 13.61 -2.61
N VAL A 59 -5.89 14.29 -2.46
CA VAL A 59 -5.84 15.69 -2.05
C VAL A 59 -5.23 16.57 -3.14
N LYS A 60 -5.59 17.85 -3.12
CA LYS A 60 -5.03 18.85 -4.04
C LYS A 60 -3.81 19.50 -3.42
N ASN A 61 -2.83 19.83 -4.25
CA ASN A 61 -1.70 20.67 -3.87
C ASN A 61 -0.83 20.14 -2.73
N ALA A 62 -0.85 18.83 -2.50
CA ALA A 62 0.08 18.23 -1.54
C ALA A 62 1.48 18.15 -2.15
N PRO A 63 2.52 18.48 -1.41
CA PRO A 63 3.89 18.34 -1.91
C PRO A 63 4.26 16.88 -2.06
N ALA A 64 5.08 16.58 -3.04
CA ALA A 64 5.61 15.23 -3.22
C ALA A 64 6.51 14.88 -2.03
N ARG A 65 6.46 13.62 -1.62
CA ARG A 65 7.34 13.15 -0.55
C ARG A 65 8.76 13.04 -1.07
N PRO A 66 9.74 13.67 -0.40
CA PRO A 66 11.14 13.56 -0.83
C PRO A 66 11.70 12.18 -0.56
N ASN A 67 12.42 11.63 -1.53
CA ASN A 67 13.13 10.36 -1.38
C ASN A 67 14.61 10.56 -1.05
N TYR A 68 15.16 11.68 -1.42
CA TYR A 68 16.58 12.02 -1.20
C TYR A 68 16.72 13.48 -0.78
N PRO A 69 17.00 13.79 0.47
CA PRO A 69 17.08 12.83 1.57
C PRO A 69 15.72 12.25 1.93
N GLU A 70 15.73 11.04 2.48
CA GLU A 70 14.52 10.38 2.96
C GLU A 70 13.89 11.19 4.07
N ALA A 71 12.57 11.40 4.01
CA ALA A 71 11.83 12.09 5.05
C ALA A 71 11.61 11.17 6.25
N LEU A 72 11.57 11.75 7.44
CA LEU A 72 11.24 11.00 8.65
C LEU A 72 9.76 10.56 8.60
N GLY A 73 9.48 9.45 9.23
CA GLY A 73 8.13 8.88 9.32
C GLY A 73 8.03 7.53 8.62
N LEU A 74 6.85 7.21 8.14
CA LEU A 74 6.61 5.94 7.45
C LEU A 74 7.50 5.81 6.22
N ARG A 75 8.29 4.76 6.16
CA ARG A 75 9.21 4.56 5.05
C ARG A 75 8.58 3.83 3.88
N HIS A 76 7.89 2.73 4.14
CA HIS A 76 7.18 1.97 3.12
C HIS A 76 6.05 1.15 3.74
N LEU A 77 5.22 0.62 2.88
CA LEU A 77 4.14 -0.29 3.25
C LEU A 77 4.36 -1.61 2.53
N ALA A 78 4.30 -2.72 3.26
CA ALA A 78 4.54 -4.05 2.70
C ALA A 78 3.32 -4.93 2.92
N PHE A 79 3.02 -5.74 1.92
CA PHE A 79 1.91 -6.67 1.95
C PHE A 79 2.42 -8.10 1.87
N THR A 80 1.74 -9.00 2.56
CA THR A 80 1.99 -10.43 2.41
C THR A 80 1.17 -10.97 1.24
N VAL A 81 1.80 -11.79 0.41
CA VAL A 81 1.11 -12.51 -0.67
C VAL A 81 1.42 -14.00 -0.55
N GLU A 82 0.57 -14.85 -1.11
CA GLU A 82 0.77 -16.29 -1.05
C GLU A 82 1.95 -16.74 -1.92
N ASP A 83 2.07 -16.18 -3.11
CA ASP A 83 3.09 -16.56 -4.10
C ASP A 83 3.68 -15.30 -4.69
N ILE A 84 4.90 -14.96 -4.27
CA ILE A 84 5.57 -13.74 -4.71
C ILE A 84 5.91 -13.77 -6.20
N GLU A 85 6.31 -14.92 -6.72
CA GLU A 85 6.67 -15.04 -8.14
C GLU A 85 5.46 -14.84 -9.03
N ASP A 86 4.33 -15.47 -8.69
CA ASP A 86 3.08 -15.29 -9.42
C ASP A 86 2.57 -13.84 -9.30
N THR A 87 2.67 -13.26 -8.12
CA THR A 87 2.26 -11.87 -7.91
C THR A 87 3.06 -10.91 -8.77
N VAL A 88 4.37 -11.06 -8.80
CA VAL A 88 5.26 -10.22 -9.63
C VAL A 88 4.92 -10.37 -11.11
N LYS A 89 4.68 -11.61 -11.56
CA LYS A 89 4.28 -11.86 -12.95
C LYS A 89 3.00 -11.12 -13.31
N ARG A 90 1.97 -11.22 -12.46
CA ARG A 90 0.70 -10.54 -12.67
C ARG A 90 0.83 -9.02 -12.70
N LEU A 91 1.64 -8.47 -11.79
CA LEU A 91 1.89 -7.04 -11.74
C LEU A 91 2.56 -6.56 -13.03
N ASN A 92 3.56 -7.29 -13.51
CA ASN A 92 4.26 -6.95 -14.75
C ASN A 92 3.32 -7.04 -15.97
N GLU A 93 2.43 -8.01 -16.01
CA GLU A 93 1.42 -8.14 -17.07
C GLU A 93 0.47 -6.94 -17.09
N LYS A 94 0.27 -6.29 -15.96
CA LYS A 94 -0.57 -5.09 -15.85
C LYS A 94 0.21 -3.79 -16.04
N GLY A 95 1.47 -3.90 -16.45
CA GLY A 95 2.30 -2.73 -16.72
C GLY A 95 2.94 -2.10 -15.48
N ILE A 96 2.94 -2.81 -14.35
CA ILE A 96 3.59 -2.31 -13.14
C ILE A 96 5.02 -2.83 -13.11
N GLU A 97 5.99 -1.91 -13.04
CA GLU A 97 7.39 -2.28 -12.88
C GLU A 97 7.66 -2.76 -11.46
N THR A 98 8.44 -3.81 -11.35
CA THR A 98 8.85 -4.36 -10.06
C THR A 98 10.36 -4.51 -10.03
N GLU A 99 10.94 -4.42 -8.86
CA GLU A 99 12.35 -4.77 -8.67
C GLU A 99 12.51 -6.30 -8.71
N PRO A 100 13.72 -6.78 -9.02
CA PRO A 100 13.98 -8.23 -8.93
C PRO A 100 13.69 -8.76 -7.53
N ILE A 101 13.17 -9.97 -7.46
CA ILE A 101 12.87 -10.61 -6.18
C ILE A 101 14.19 -10.85 -5.43
N ARG A 102 14.22 -10.42 -4.17
CA ARG A 102 15.35 -10.68 -3.27
C ARG A 102 14.87 -11.54 -2.12
N TRP A 103 15.71 -12.46 -1.70
CA TRP A 103 15.39 -13.36 -0.60
C TRP A 103 16.27 -12.99 0.61
N ASP A 104 15.59 -12.63 1.71
CA ASP A 104 16.26 -12.37 2.98
C ASP A 104 15.90 -13.45 3.98
N THR A 105 16.83 -13.73 4.88
CA THR A 105 16.62 -14.68 5.95
C THR A 105 16.50 -13.95 7.27
N TYR A 106 15.38 -14.18 7.96
CA TYR A 106 15.14 -13.62 9.27
C TYR A 106 15.22 -14.71 10.32
N THR A 107 15.88 -14.41 11.43
CA THR A 107 15.95 -15.30 12.57
C THR A 107 15.18 -14.67 13.73
N ASN A 108 14.23 -15.40 14.30
CA ASN A 108 13.57 -14.99 15.53
C ASN A 108 13.93 -15.99 16.63
N LYS A 109 13.35 -15.84 17.82
CA LYS A 109 13.68 -16.68 18.97
C LYS A 109 13.47 -18.16 18.78
N SER A 110 12.61 -18.57 17.86
CA SER A 110 12.21 -19.96 17.71
C SER A 110 12.48 -20.56 16.34
N LYS A 111 12.64 -19.76 15.30
CA LYS A 111 12.84 -20.27 13.95
C LYS A 111 13.40 -19.23 12.99
N GLN A 112 13.96 -19.75 11.91
CA GLN A 112 14.47 -18.96 10.81
C GLN A 112 13.44 -18.94 9.68
N LYS A 113 13.20 -17.78 9.10
CA LYS A 113 12.32 -17.61 7.94
C LYS A 113 13.05 -16.99 6.77
N LYS A 114 12.72 -17.44 5.58
CA LYS A 114 13.17 -16.84 4.33
C LYS A 114 12.01 -16.02 3.76
N VAL A 115 12.28 -14.76 3.47
CA VAL A 115 11.25 -13.81 3.01
C VAL A 115 11.73 -13.14 1.73
N ALA A 116 10.87 -13.09 0.72
CA ALA A 116 11.14 -12.35 -0.52
C ALA A 116 10.92 -10.86 -0.29
N LYS A 117 11.75 -10.06 -0.91
CA LYS A 117 11.62 -8.60 -0.89
C LYS A 117 11.63 -8.04 -2.28
#